data_04131d6f3f9c382a4a65712d9853068d
#
_entry.id   04131d6f3f9c382a4a65712d9853068d
#
_cell.length_a   1.000
_cell.length_b   1.000
_cell.length_c   1.000
_cell.angle_alpha   90.00
_cell.angle_beta   90.00
_cell.angle_gamma   90.00
#
_symmetry.space_group_name_H-M   'P 1'
#
loop_
_entity.id
_entity.type
_entity.pdbx_description
1 polymer ?
#
loop_
_entity_poly.entity_id
_entity_poly.type
_entity_poly.pdbx_seq_one_letter_code
_entity_poly.pdbx_strand_id
1 'polypeptide(L)'
;MGLLLLLTALPARAQNLQFEPEVDAHLNLNSTFRTYLQAKDDRDGGDSTQFAIGQSLELYLKPLLKLKKLKTHDLDDSKSRFLVLEVGYRYLDIPDSPSENRMITAVTLNLPVVAGFHASDRNRADLDWKAGKFTYRYRNRLTFERTFAIHSYHLIPYIAAEPYYESQYSKWSTTSLFAGCIFPVGKHVEFNTYYQHDNNTGKHPNMPEQYVGLALYLFFSLEKK
;
A
#
# COMPACT_ATOMS: atom_id res chain seq x y z
N MET A 1 -11.70 29.36 16.41
CA MET A 1 -12.20 29.71 15.07
C MET A 1 -11.00 30.14 14.23
N GLY A 2 -10.29 29.24 13.54
CA GLY A 2 -9.02 29.58 12.88
C GLY A 2 -8.38 28.47 12.04
N LEU A 3 -9.10 27.40 11.66
CA LEU A 3 -8.52 26.28 10.90
C LEU A 3 -9.17 26.02 9.54
N LEU A 4 -9.93 26.95 9.00
CA LEU A 4 -10.71 26.73 7.76
C LEU A 4 -10.19 27.53 6.55
N LEU A 5 -9.04 28.17 6.63
CA LEU A 5 -8.58 29.11 5.59
C LEU A 5 -7.34 28.68 4.81
N LEU A 6 -6.85 27.45 4.97
CA LEU A 6 -5.65 26.96 4.26
C LEU A 6 -5.93 26.05 3.05
N LEU A 7 -7.19 25.85 2.69
CA LEU A 7 -7.58 24.94 1.59
C LEU A 7 -7.86 25.65 0.24
N THR A 8 -7.63 26.94 0.10
CA THR A 8 -8.07 27.69 -1.10
C THR A 8 -6.96 28.17 -2.04
N ALA A 9 -5.73 27.71 -1.92
CA ALA A 9 -4.63 28.23 -2.75
C ALA A 9 -3.78 27.15 -3.44
N LEU A 10 -4.37 26.04 -3.82
CA LEU A 10 -3.73 25.18 -4.84
C LEU A 10 -4.26 25.65 -6.20
N PRO A 11 -3.39 26.13 -7.13
CA PRO A 11 -3.81 26.38 -8.50
C PRO A 11 -4.25 25.02 -9.05
N ALA A 12 -5.55 24.83 -9.22
CA ALA A 12 -6.12 23.68 -9.89
C ALA A 12 -5.76 23.75 -11.39
N ARG A 13 -4.52 23.42 -11.73
CA ARG A 13 -4.30 22.77 -13.00
C ARG A 13 -4.92 21.38 -12.79
N ALA A 14 -6.05 21.14 -13.45
CA ALA A 14 -6.63 19.83 -13.60
C ALA A 14 -5.65 18.97 -14.42
N GLN A 15 -4.56 18.56 -13.81
CA GLN A 15 -3.76 17.44 -14.26
C GLN A 15 -4.62 16.22 -13.93
N ASN A 16 -4.78 15.33 -14.89
CA ASN A 16 -5.60 14.14 -14.82
C ASN A 16 -5.43 13.43 -13.47
N LEU A 17 -6.44 13.60 -12.61
CA LEU A 17 -6.49 12.94 -11.32
C LEU A 17 -7.00 11.52 -11.58
N GLN A 18 -6.16 10.54 -11.36
CA GLN A 18 -6.50 9.14 -11.52
C GLN A 18 -7.18 8.63 -10.24
N PHE A 19 -8.04 7.62 -10.38
CA PHE A 19 -8.76 7.00 -9.28
C PHE A 19 -8.38 5.53 -9.15
N GLU A 20 -8.00 5.10 -7.95
CA GLU A 20 -7.52 3.77 -7.64
C GLU A 20 -8.42 3.05 -6.61
N PRO A 21 -9.55 2.44 -7.01
CA PRO A 21 -10.31 1.56 -6.15
C PRO A 21 -9.58 0.23 -5.94
N GLU A 22 -9.55 -0.24 -4.68
CA GLU A 22 -8.88 -1.47 -4.28
C GLU A 22 -9.72 -2.23 -3.26
N VAL A 23 -9.71 -3.56 -3.33
CA VAL A 23 -10.31 -4.44 -2.32
C VAL A 23 -9.31 -5.53 -1.98
N ASP A 24 -8.99 -5.65 -0.68
CA ASP A 24 -8.13 -6.70 -0.14
C ASP A 24 -8.90 -7.54 0.88
N ALA A 25 -8.90 -8.85 0.71
CA ALA A 25 -9.49 -9.80 1.67
C ALA A 25 -8.38 -10.61 2.34
N HIS A 26 -8.13 -10.31 3.61
CA HIS A 26 -7.09 -10.92 4.44
C HIS A 26 -7.66 -12.07 5.27
N LEU A 27 -6.98 -13.22 5.26
CA LEU A 27 -7.33 -14.38 6.05
C LEU A 27 -6.13 -14.84 6.88
N ASN A 28 -6.18 -14.63 8.19
CA ASN A 28 -5.22 -15.21 9.11
C ASN A 28 -5.46 -16.72 9.21
N LEU A 29 -4.53 -17.52 8.66
CA LEU A 29 -4.58 -18.98 8.72
C LEU A 29 -4.22 -19.47 10.12
N ASN A 30 -3.21 -18.85 10.71
CA ASN A 30 -2.76 -19.07 12.10
C ASN A 30 -1.89 -17.88 12.55
N SER A 31 -1.31 -17.98 13.74
CA SER A 31 -0.47 -16.90 14.32
C SER A 31 0.82 -16.60 13.53
N THR A 32 1.14 -17.39 12.50
CA THR A 32 2.39 -17.29 11.72
C THR A 32 2.12 -16.98 10.26
N PHE A 33 1.01 -17.45 9.70
CA PHE A 33 0.69 -17.32 8.28
C PHE A 33 -0.61 -16.56 8.07
N ARG A 34 -0.59 -15.62 7.13
CA ARG A 34 -1.75 -14.94 6.57
C ARG A 34 -1.72 -15.05 5.06
N THR A 35 -2.86 -15.21 4.43
CA THR A 35 -3.03 -15.02 2.99
C THR A 35 -3.96 -13.85 2.74
N TYR A 36 -3.82 -13.19 1.59
CA TYR A 36 -4.81 -12.22 1.13
C TYR A 36 -4.99 -12.27 -0.38
N LEU A 37 -6.20 -11.93 -0.79
CA LEU A 37 -6.57 -11.67 -2.17
C LEU A 37 -6.68 -10.16 -2.36
N GLN A 38 -6.17 -9.66 -3.47
CA GLN A 38 -6.25 -8.26 -3.84
C GLN A 38 -6.86 -8.12 -5.23
N ALA A 39 -7.76 -7.14 -5.38
CA ALA A 39 -8.22 -6.65 -6.66
C ALA A 39 -8.10 -5.12 -6.66
N LYS A 40 -7.44 -4.57 -7.68
CA LYS A 40 -7.21 -3.13 -7.85
C LYS A 40 -7.52 -2.73 -9.28
N ASP A 41 -8.15 -1.58 -9.47
CA ASP A 41 -8.45 -1.00 -10.78
C ASP A 41 -7.93 0.44 -10.83
N ASP A 42 -6.94 0.71 -11.67
CA ASP A 42 -6.41 2.05 -11.88
C ASP A 42 -7.23 2.71 -13.00
N ARG A 43 -7.81 3.89 -12.76
CA ARG A 43 -8.73 4.57 -13.67
C ARG A 43 -8.30 6.00 -13.98
N ASP A 44 -8.38 6.37 -15.26
CA ASP A 44 -8.19 7.74 -15.73
C ASP A 44 -9.43 8.20 -16.49
N GLY A 45 -10.01 9.35 -16.11
CA GLY A 45 -11.21 9.89 -16.73
C GLY A 45 -12.44 8.97 -16.63
N GLY A 46 -12.42 7.95 -15.78
CA GLY A 46 -13.48 6.95 -15.62
C GLY A 46 -13.21 5.63 -16.36
N ASP A 47 -12.26 5.57 -17.27
CA ASP A 47 -11.86 4.36 -17.98
C ASP A 47 -10.80 3.58 -17.17
N SER A 48 -10.88 2.24 -17.16
CA SER A 48 -9.85 1.39 -16.57
C SER A 48 -8.57 1.47 -17.40
N THR A 49 -7.47 1.84 -16.76
CA THR A 49 -6.14 1.89 -17.39
C THR A 49 -5.31 0.65 -17.03
N GLN A 50 -5.59 0.03 -15.88
CA GLN A 50 -4.98 -1.22 -15.46
C GLN A 50 -5.86 -1.89 -14.42
N PHE A 51 -6.21 -3.14 -14.64
CA PHE A 51 -6.82 -3.99 -13.63
C PHE A 51 -5.80 -5.01 -13.13
N ALA A 52 -5.69 -5.18 -11.81
CA ALA A 52 -4.80 -6.14 -11.19
C ALA A 52 -5.56 -7.03 -10.23
N ILE A 53 -5.35 -8.35 -10.33
CA ILE A 53 -5.86 -9.31 -9.36
C ILE A 53 -4.75 -10.26 -8.94
N GLY A 54 -4.71 -10.63 -7.66
CA GLY A 54 -3.69 -11.55 -7.20
C GLY A 54 -3.87 -12.03 -5.78
N GLN A 55 -2.96 -12.93 -5.40
CA GLN A 55 -2.91 -13.53 -4.08
C GLN A 55 -1.50 -13.41 -3.51
N SER A 56 -1.42 -13.19 -2.21
CA SER A 56 -0.16 -13.20 -1.46
C SER A 56 -0.26 -14.09 -0.22
N LEU A 57 0.89 -14.63 0.17
CA LEU A 57 1.12 -15.31 1.43
C LEU A 57 2.11 -14.51 2.25
N GLU A 58 1.78 -14.24 3.49
CA GLU A 58 2.64 -13.59 4.46
C GLU A 58 3.07 -14.55 5.54
N LEU A 59 4.34 -14.47 5.91
CA LEU A 59 4.95 -15.16 7.03
C LEU A 59 5.32 -14.15 8.11
N TYR A 60 4.71 -14.26 9.26
CA TYR A 60 5.06 -13.49 10.45
C TYR A 60 6.23 -14.15 11.18
N LEU A 61 7.40 -13.59 11.07
CA LEU A 61 8.53 -14.07 11.85
C LEU A 61 8.28 -13.69 13.31
N LYS A 62 8.06 -14.69 14.15
CA LYS A 62 8.09 -14.52 15.60
C LYS A 62 9.46 -13.97 15.93
N PRO A 63 9.53 -12.86 16.67
CA PRO A 63 10.83 -12.29 16.99
C PRO A 63 11.68 -13.32 17.71
N LEU A 64 12.73 -13.77 17.06
CA LEU A 64 13.78 -14.58 17.67
C LEU A 64 14.37 -13.88 18.91
N LEU A 65 14.15 -12.58 19.03
CA LEU A 65 14.66 -11.69 20.07
C LEU A 65 13.64 -11.38 21.18
N LYS A 66 12.51 -12.11 21.30
CA LYS A 66 11.46 -11.86 22.32
C LYS A 66 10.94 -10.41 22.33
N LEU A 67 10.88 -9.76 21.17
CA LEU A 67 10.33 -8.43 21.06
C LEU A 67 8.85 -8.44 21.45
N LYS A 68 8.42 -7.41 22.16
CA LYS A 68 7.02 -7.26 22.55
C LYS A 68 6.14 -7.07 21.32
N LYS A 69 4.94 -7.68 21.33
CA LYS A 69 3.92 -7.39 20.32
C LYS A 69 3.65 -5.88 20.33
N LEU A 70 3.66 -5.25 19.17
CA LEU A 70 3.32 -3.85 19.02
C LEU A 70 1.82 -3.67 19.27
N LYS A 71 1.43 -2.65 20.01
CA LYS A 71 0.03 -2.31 20.21
C LYS A 71 -0.39 -1.35 19.10
N THR A 72 -1.26 -1.80 18.23
CA THR A 72 -1.91 -0.97 17.22
C THR A 72 -3.41 -1.02 17.42
N HIS A 73 -4.14 -0.02 16.94
CA HIS A 73 -5.60 -0.03 16.85
C HIS A 73 -6.08 -0.39 15.44
N ASP A 74 -5.15 -0.64 14.55
CA ASP A 74 -5.33 -1.13 13.22
C ASP A 74 -5.80 -2.59 13.26
N LEU A 75 -6.69 -2.98 12.38
CA LEU A 75 -7.15 -4.37 12.26
C LEU A 75 -6.09 -5.24 11.55
N ASP A 76 -5.15 -4.62 10.87
CA ASP A 76 -4.03 -5.31 10.25
C ASP A 76 -3.06 -5.86 11.29
N ASP A 77 -3.21 -7.14 11.61
CA ASP A 77 -2.34 -7.86 12.55
C ASP A 77 -0.86 -7.85 12.13
N SER A 78 -0.54 -7.67 10.84
CA SER A 78 0.85 -7.61 10.36
C SER A 78 1.61 -6.46 10.97
N LYS A 79 0.97 -5.31 11.18
CA LYS A 79 1.56 -4.13 11.81
C LYS A 79 1.97 -4.36 13.26
N SER A 80 1.40 -5.38 13.91
CA SER A 80 1.80 -5.80 15.26
C SER A 80 3.03 -6.73 15.27
N ARG A 81 3.55 -7.11 14.10
CA ARG A 81 4.67 -8.03 13.92
C ARG A 81 5.90 -7.25 13.50
N PHE A 82 7.01 -7.45 14.21
CA PHE A 82 8.26 -6.73 13.90
C PHE A 82 8.74 -6.99 12.47
N LEU A 83 8.66 -8.24 12.00
CA LEU A 83 9.12 -8.64 10.68
C LEU A 83 8.06 -9.50 9.99
N VAL A 84 7.70 -9.10 8.78
CA VAL A 84 6.78 -9.80 7.89
C VAL A 84 7.47 -10.05 6.56
N LEU A 85 7.46 -11.31 6.12
CA LEU A 85 7.88 -11.70 4.78
C LEU A 85 6.64 -11.93 3.93
N GLU A 86 6.67 -11.53 2.67
CA GLU A 86 5.59 -11.72 1.72
C GLU A 86 6.11 -12.35 0.44
N VAL A 87 5.33 -13.28 -0.09
CA VAL A 87 5.43 -13.76 -1.47
C VAL A 87 4.04 -13.74 -2.09
N GLY A 88 3.93 -13.24 -3.32
CA GLY A 88 2.65 -13.12 -4.00
C GLY A 88 2.78 -13.21 -5.50
N TYR A 89 1.62 -13.36 -6.13
CA TYR A 89 1.48 -13.32 -7.57
C TYR A 89 0.32 -12.40 -7.93
N ARG A 90 0.48 -11.63 -9.02
CA ARG A 90 -0.56 -10.79 -9.61
C ARG A 90 -0.61 -10.95 -11.11
N TYR A 91 -1.80 -11.00 -11.62
CA TYR A 91 -2.11 -10.84 -13.03
C TYR A 91 -2.59 -9.40 -13.25
N LEU A 92 -1.99 -8.73 -14.23
CA LEU A 92 -2.34 -7.37 -14.61
C LEU A 92 -2.89 -7.39 -16.04
N ASP A 93 -4.07 -6.85 -16.17
CA ASP A 93 -4.71 -6.60 -17.45
C ASP A 93 -4.66 -5.11 -17.77
N ILE A 94 -4.11 -4.77 -18.93
CA ILE A 94 -3.88 -3.39 -19.38
C ILE A 94 -4.55 -3.28 -20.75
N PRO A 95 -5.57 -2.43 -20.90
CA PRO A 95 -6.24 -2.24 -22.18
C PRO A 95 -5.24 -1.98 -23.32
N ASP A 96 -5.49 -2.57 -24.46
CA ASP A 96 -4.69 -2.43 -25.68
C ASP A 96 -3.18 -2.82 -25.52
N SER A 97 -2.85 -3.60 -24.48
CA SER A 97 -1.49 -4.04 -24.20
C SER A 97 -1.48 -5.52 -23.79
N PRO A 98 -0.41 -6.27 -24.06
CA PRO A 98 -0.28 -7.60 -23.51
C PRO A 98 -0.40 -7.59 -21.98
N SER A 99 -1.10 -8.60 -21.43
CA SER A 99 -1.18 -8.79 -19.99
C SER A 99 0.21 -9.04 -19.37
N GLU A 100 0.31 -8.73 -18.08
CA GLU A 100 1.54 -8.87 -17.32
C GLU A 100 1.34 -9.86 -16.17
N ASN A 101 2.31 -10.75 -16.00
CA ASN A 101 2.40 -11.63 -14.85
C ASN A 101 3.46 -11.10 -13.92
N ARG A 102 3.10 -10.87 -12.65
CA ARG A 102 3.98 -10.29 -11.66
C ARG A 102 4.13 -11.19 -10.45
N MET A 103 5.35 -11.58 -10.14
CA MET A 103 5.68 -12.17 -8.85
C MET A 103 6.15 -11.09 -7.89
N ILE A 104 5.68 -11.15 -6.65
CA ILE A 104 5.98 -10.19 -5.60
C ILE A 104 6.76 -10.88 -4.50
N THR A 105 7.82 -10.23 -4.05
CA THR A 105 8.49 -10.59 -2.80
C THR A 105 8.68 -9.33 -1.96
N ALA A 106 8.37 -9.39 -0.67
CA ALA A 106 8.58 -8.25 0.21
C ALA A 106 9.04 -8.64 1.62
N VAL A 107 9.72 -7.70 2.24
CA VAL A 107 10.11 -7.74 3.65
C VAL A 107 9.65 -6.43 4.28
N THR A 108 8.82 -6.53 5.32
CA THR A 108 8.34 -5.36 6.08
C THR A 108 8.87 -5.40 7.51
N LEU A 109 9.52 -4.32 7.92
CA LEU A 109 9.92 -4.06 9.30
C LEU A 109 8.92 -3.09 9.92
N ASN A 110 8.33 -3.44 11.06
CA ASN A 110 7.43 -2.57 11.82
C ASN A 110 8.13 -2.15 13.11
N LEU A 111 8.23 -0.85 13.33
CA LEU A 111 8.93 -0.26 14.47
C LEU A 111 7.96 0.59 15.29
N PRO A 112 7.85 0.36 16.62
CA PRO A 112 7.13 1.27 17.48
C PRO A 112 7.94 2.55 17.63
N VAL A 113 7.32 3.67 17.36
CA VAL A 113 7.90 4.99 17.62
C VAL A 113 7.26 5.57 18.87
N VAL A 114 7.96 6.46 19.58
CA VAL A 114 7.50 7.08 20.82
C VAL A 114 6.19 7.87 20.58
N ALA A 115 5.33 7.96 21.60
CA ALA A 115 4.09 8.74 21.60
C ALA A 115 2.97 8.24 20.68
N GLY A 116 2.87 6.91 20.48
CA GLY A 116 1.78 6.29 19.71
C GLY A 116 1.94 6.38 18.18
N PHE A 117 3.10 6.84 17.72
CA PHE A 117 3.47 6.69 16.32
C PHE A 117 3.88 5.26 16.03
N HIS A 118 3.60 4.83 14.82
CA HIS A 118 4.10 3.60 14.25
C HIS A 118 4.86 3.93 12.95
N ALA A 119 6.00 3.30 12.75
CA ALA A 119 6.76 3.39 11.51
C ALA A 119 6.91 2.01 10.89
N SER A 120 6.81 1.92 9.58
CA SER A 120 7.10 0.70 8.83
C SER A 120 8.01 0.99 7.65
N ASP A 121 8.92 0.05 7.38
CA ASP A 121 9.80 0.05 6.20
C ASP A 121 9.56 -1.22 5.42
N ARG A 122 8.97 -1.09 4.23
CA ARG A 122 8.67 -2.20 3.32
C ARG A 122 9.59 -2.18 2.12
N ASN A 123 10.39 -3.20 2.00
CA ASN A 123 11.25 -3.47 0.86
C ASN A 123 10.58 -4.52 -0.03
N ARG A 124 10.28 -4.18 -1.29
CA ARG A 124 9.55 -5.04 -2.21
C ARG A 124 10.24 -5.14 -3.55
N ALA A 125 10.31 -6.35 -4.10
CA ALA A 125 10.68 -6.60 -5.48
C ALA A 125 9.49 -7.14 -6.26
N ASP A 126 9.18 -6.51 -7.39
CA ASP A 126 8.23 -6.96 -8.38
C ASP A 126 9.03 -7.55 -9.54
N LEU A 127 8.76 -8.80 -9.88
CA LEU A 127 9.36 -9.52 -11.00
C LEU A 127 8.28 -9.66 -12.07
N ASP A 128 8.45 -8.97 -13.21
CA ASP A 128 7.42 -8.76 -14.21
C ASP A 128 7.75 -9.51 -15.50
N TRP A 129 6.77 -10.27 -16.02
CA TRP A 129 6.82 -10.93 -17.32
C TRP A 129 5.69 -10.40 -18.19
N LYS A 130 6.06 -9.67 -19.25
CA LYS A 130 5.13 -9.09 -20.21
C LYS A 130 5.59 -9.37 -21.63
N ALA A 131 4.75 -10.00 -22.46
CA ALA A 131 5.06 -10.32 -23.85
C ALA A 131 6.42 -11.04 -24.03
N GLY A 132 6.76 -11.99 -23.14
CA GLY A 132 8.03 -12.73 -23.17
C GLY A 132 9.25 -11.94 -22.69
N LYS A 133 9.10 -10.69 -22.28
CA LYS A 133 10.17 -9.88 -21.70
C LYS A 133 10.10 -9.92 -20.18
N PHE A 134 11.25 -10.06 -19.55
CA PHE A 134 11.41 -9.97 -18.11
C PHE A 134 11.95 -8.60 -17.71
N THR A 135 11.30 -7.99 -16.73
CA THR A 135 11.77 -6.76 -16.06
C THR A 135 11.59 -6.93 -14.55
N TYR A 136 12.28 -6.12 -13.78
CA TYR A 136 12.03 -6.07 -12.35
C TYR A 136 11.99 -4.64 -11.85
N ARG A 137 11.27 -4.43 -10.75
CA ARG A 137 11.16 -3.17 -10.03
C ARG A 137 11.40 -3.43 -8.55
N TYR A 138 12.32 -2.66 -7.98
CA TYR A 138 12.52 -2.64 -6.54
C TYR A 138 11.88 -1.38 -5.96
N ARG A 139 11.17 -1.52 -4.85
CA ARG A 139 10.49 -0.43 -4.16
C ARG A 139 10.81 -0.48 -2.67
N ASN A 140 11.09 0.69 -2.10
CA ASN A 140 11.21 0.84 -0.65
C ASN A 140 10.17 1.85 -0.17
N ARG A 141 9.22 1.42 0.66
CA ARG A 141 8.19 2.30 1.22
C ARG A 141 8.43 2.50 2.70
N LEU A 142 8.72 3.74 3.08
CA LEU A 142 8.77 4.19 4.45
C LEU A 142 7.43 4.87 4.79
N THR A 143 6.75 4.35 5.82
CA THR A 143 5.45 4.86 6.27
C THR A 143 5.55 5.31 7.73
N PHE A 144 4.92 6.44 8.03
CA PHE A 144 4.70 6.93 9.40
C PHE A 144 3.21 7.13 9.61
N GLU A 145 2.68 6.55 10.66
CA GLU A 145 1.27 6.65 11.02
C GLU A 145 1.09 6.90 12.51
N ARG A 146 -0.07 7.45 12.87
CA ARG A 146 -0.45 7.65 14.26
C ARG A 146 -1.93 7.41 14.46
N THR A 147 -2.27 6.63 15.50
CA THR A 147 -3.66 6.44 15.88
C THR A 147 -4.16 7.61 16.72
N PHE A 148 -5.31 8.16 16.34
CA PHE A 148 -6.09 9.12 17.11
C PHE A 148 -7.40 8.48 17.52
N ALA A 149 -7.72 8.55 18.81
CA ALA A 149 -9.02 8.13 19.35
C ALA A 149 -9.92 9.35 19.48
N ILE A 150 -11.07 9.34 18.79
CA ILE A 150 -12.09 10.38 18.86
C ILE A 150 -13.38 9.70 19.31
N HIS A 151 -13.71 9.82 20.61
CA HIS A 151 -14.80 9.07 21.25
C HIS A 151 -14.59 7.55 21.07
N SER A 152 -15.51 6.89 20.38
CA SER A 152 -15.46 5.45 20.09
C SER A 152 -14.81 5.10 18.76
N TYR A 153 -14.38 6.09 17.97
CA TYR A 153 -13.77 5.91 16.66
C TYR A 153 -12.25 6.03 16.72
N HIS A 154 -11.59 5.30 15.86
CA HIS A 154 -10.16 5.42 15.66
C HIS A 154 -9.88 5.92 14.24
N LEU A 155 -8.98 6.88 14.11
CA LEU A 155 -8.48 7.40 12.86
C LEU A 155 -6.97 7.19 12.84
N ILE A 156 -6.45 6.71 11.72
CA ILE A 156 -5.02 6.43 11.58
C ILE A 156 -4.50 7.18 10.35
N PRO A 157 -4.28 8.50 10.47
CA PRO A 157 -3.61 9.24 9.40
C PRO A 157 -2.17 8.77 9.25
N TYR A 158 -1.70 8.79 8.01
CA TYR A 158 -0.35 8.42 7.67
C TYR A 158 0.22 9.25 6.52
N ILE A 159 1.54 9.25 6.44
CA ILE A 159 2.31 9.72 5.30
C ILE A 159 3.28 8.62 4.90
N ALA A 160 3.60 8.52 3.61
CA ALA A 160 4.61 7.59 3.14
C ALA A 160 5.38 8.16 1.95
N ALA A 161 6.61 7.65 1.78
CA ALA A 161 7.43 7.90 0.61
C ALA A 161 7.90 6.56 0.06
N GLU A 162 7.85 6.40 -1.27
CA GLU A 162 8.22 5.16 -1.94
C GLU A 162 9.03 5.45 -3.23
N PRO A 163 10.36 5.41 -3.19
CA PRO A 163 11.18 5.41 -4.39
C PRO A 163 11.15 4.05 -5.09
N TYR A 164 11.23 4.07 -6.43
CA TYR A 164 11.25 2.90 -7.31
C TYR A 164 12.54 2.87 -8.14
N TYR A 165 13.23 1.75 -8.10
CA TYR A 165 14.23 1.40 -9.09
C TYR A 165 13.62 0.50 -10.16
N GLU A 166 13.75 0.84 -11.42
CA GLU A 166 13.20 0.06 -12.53
C GLU A 166 14.32 -0.42 -13.47
N SER A 167 14.41 -1.74 -13.66
CA SER A 167 15.42 -2.36 -14.50
C SER A 167 15.33 -1.93 -15.96
N GLN A 168 14.12 -1.65 -16.46
CA GLN A 168 13.92 -1.17 -17.84
C GLN A 168 14.61 0.17 -18.13
N TYR A 169 14.81 1.00 -17.10
CA TYR A 169 15.50 2.29 -17.21
C TYR A 169 16.88 2.26 -16.55
N SER A 170 17.21 1.18 -15.83
CA SER A 170 18.45 1.02 -15.04
C SER A 170 18.72 2.17 -14.08
N LYS A 171 17.64 2.73 -13.47
CA LYS A 171 17.72 3.87 -12.54
C LYS A 171 16.56 3.92 -11.56
N TRP A 172 16.68 4.75 -10.53
CA TRP A 172 15.57 5.21 -9.71
C TRP A 172 14.69 6.12 -10.57
N SER A 173 13.52 5.65 -10.97
CA SER A 173 12.71 6.28 -12.02
C SER A 173 11.50 7.01 -11.45
N THR A 174 10.99 6.57 -10.31
CA THR A 174 9.76 7.12 -9.73
C THR A 174 9.95 7.33 -8.23
N THR A 175 9.34 8.37 -7.71
CA THR A 175 9.16 8.58 -6.27
C THR A 175 7.71 8.93 -6.02
N SER A 176 7.02 8.08 -5.25
CA SER A 176 5.64 8.30 -4.83
C SER A 176 5.59 8.86 -3.42
N LEU A 177 4.79 9.90 -3.23
CA LEU A 177 4.49 10.48 -1.92
C LEU A 177 3.01 10.26 -1.62
N PHE A 178 2.73 9.75 -0.42
CA PHE A 178 1.39 9.43 0.02
C PHE A 178 1.00 10.25 1.24
N ALA A 179 -0.26 10.67 1.28
CA ALA A 179 -0.91 11.15 2.48
C ALA A 179 -2.30 10.52 2.55
N GLY A 180 -2.62 9.84 3.63
CA GLY A 180 -3.87 9.10 3.73
C GLY A 180 -4.37 8.95 5.15
N CYS A 181 -5.53 8.28 5.27
CA CYS A 181 -6.13 7.95 6.55
C CYS A 181 -6.83 6.60 6.48
N ILE A 182 -6.57 5.76 7.49
CA ILE A 182 -7.23 4.47 7.66
C ILE A 182 -8.33 4.65 8.70
N PHE A 183 -9.49 4.05 8.42
CA PHE A 183 -10.71 4.11 9.22
C PHE A 183 -11.15 2.68 9.55
N PRO A 184 -10.75 2.13 10.73
CA PRO A 184 -11.26 0.84 11.18
C PRO A 184 -12.76 0.94 11.49
N VAL A 185 -13.55 0.03 10.90
CA VAL A 185 -15.01 -0.05 11.08
C VAL A 185 -15.40 -1.42 11.64
N GLY A 186 -15.73 -1.45 12.91
CA GLY A 186 -16.05 -2.70 13.60
C GLY A 186 -14.82 -3.58 13.81
N LYS A 187 -14.92 -4.88 13.47
CA LYS A 187 -13.86 -5.88 13.75
C LYS A 187 -13.24 -6.50 12.49
N HIS A 188 -13.80 -6.21 11.34
CA HIS A 188 -13.47 -6.92 10.12
C HIS A 188 -13.23 -6.02 8.91
N VAL A 189 -13.51 -4.73 9.01
CA VAL A 189 -13.51 -3.82 7.87
C VAL A 189 -12.66 -2.60 8.19
N GLU A 190 -11.79 -2.23 7.26
CA GLU A 190 -11.12 -0.94 7.25
C GLU A 190 -11.28 -0.29 5.89
N PHE A 191 -11.52 1.01 5.90
CA PHE A 191 -11.41 1.87 4.73
C PHE A 191 -10.07 2.61 4.80
N ASN A 192 -9.39 2.68 3.68
CA ASN A 192 -8.21 3.51 3.53
C ASN A 192 -8.42 4.47 2.37
N THR A 193 -8.32 5.76 2.64
CA THR A 193 -8.35 6.79 1.61
C THR A 193 -7.01 7.49 1.55
N TYR A 194 -6.49 7.72 0.36
CA TYR A 194 -5.20 8.38 0.20
C TYR A 194 -5.14 9.25 -1.05
N TYR A 195 -4.28 10.23 -0.99
CA TYR A 195 -3.74 10.94 -2.12
C TYR A 195 -2.32 10.48 -2.36
N GLN A 196 -1.97 10.25 -3.63
CA GLN A 196 -0.64 9.89 -4.07
C GLN A 196 -0.17 10.87 -5.14
N HIS A 197 1.08 11.31 -5.01
CA HIS A 197 1.76 12.11 -6.01
C HIS A 197 3.00 11.36 -6.47
N ASP A 198 3.07 11.06 -7.75
CA ASP A 198 4.19 10.38 -8.39
C ASP A 198 5.02 11.39 -9.17
N ASN A 199 6.31 11.40 -8.85
CA ASN A 199 7.32 12.07 -9.67
C ASN A 199 8.03 11.00 -10.50
N ASN A 200 7.62 10.86 -11.76
CA ASN A 200 8.15 9.85 -12.67
C ASN A 200 9.20 10.46 -13.61
N THR A 201 10.44 10.00 -13.48
CA THR A 201 11.57 10.39 -14.32
C THR A 201 12.01 9.30 -15.30
N GLY A 202 11.29 8.17 -15.33
CA GLY A 202 11.56 7.02 -16.21
C GLY A 202 11.41 7.39 -17.67
N LYS A 203 10.35 8.11 -17.98
CA LYS A 203 10.04 8.64 -19.32
C LYS A 203 10.47 10.10 -19.44
N HIS A 204 10.76 10.53 -20.67
CA HIS A 204 10.97 11.95 -20.96
C HIS A 204 9.85 12.46 -21.86
N PRO A 205 9.23 13.61 -21.55
CA PRO A 205 9.47 14.49 -20.41
C PRO A 205 8.99 13.85 -19.09
N ASN A 206 9.52 14.35 -17.95
CA ASN A 206 9.04 13.99 -16.64
C ASN A 206 7.57 14.41 -16.51
N MET A 207 6.68 13.44 -16.23
CA MET A 207 5.25 13.68 -16.04
C MET A 207 4.88 13.36 -14.60
N PRO A 208 4.56 14.34 -13.77
CA PRO A 208 3.97 14.08 -12.48
C PRO A 208 2.55 13.50 -12.67
N GLU A 209 2.25 12.44 -11.93
CA GLU A 209 0.93 11.80 -11.91
C GLU A 209 0.32 11.97 -10.52
N GLN A 210 -1.01 12.04 -10.47
CA GLN A 210 -1.74 12.24 -9.22
C GLN A 210 -2.87 11.23 -9.12
N TYR A 211 -3.02 10.63 -7.94
CA TYR A 211 -4.00 9.59 -7.70
C TYR A 211 -4.78 9.89 -6.41
N VAL A 212 -6.05 9.52 -6.43
CA VAL A 212 -6.87 9.35 -5.23
C VAL A 212 -7.21 7.88 -5.12
N GLY A 213 -6.81 7.26 -4.02
CA GLY A 213 -7.10 5.86 -3.75
C GLY A 213 -8.22 5.70 -2.73
N LEU A 214 -9.02 4.65 -2.93
CA LEU A 214 -10.00 4.16 -1.97
C LEU A 214 -9.83 2.64 -1.86
N ALA A 215 -9.28 2.18 -0.74
CA ALA A 215 -9.12 0.76 -0.50
C ALA A 215 -10.09 0.28 0.60
N LEU A 216 -10.67 -0.88 0.38
CA LEU A 216 -11.48 -1.64 1.32
C LEU A 216 -10.70 -2.86 1.77
N TYR A 217 -10.38 -2.94 3.05
CA TYR A 217 -9.71 -4.10 3.65
C TYR A 217 -10.68 -4.91 4.48
N LEU A 218 -10.72 -6.21 4.23
CA LEU A 218 -11.55 -7.19 4.93
C LEU A 218 -10.65 -8.15 5.69
N PHE A 219 -10.88 -8.32 7.00
CA PHE A 219 -10.04 -9.15 7.86
C PHE A 219 -10.82 -10.31 8.47
N PHE A 220 -10.31 -11.52 8.23
CA PHE A 220 -10.87 -12.78 8.74
C PHE A 220 -9.79 -13.58 9.45
N SER A 221 -10.20 -14.51 10.33
CA SER A 221 -9.29 -15.42 11.02
C SER A 221 -9.90 -16.80 11.16
N LEU A 222 -9.11 -17.83 10.89
CA LEU A 222 -9.45 -19.23 11.18
C LEU A 222 -9.12 -19.63 12.62
N GLU A 223 -8.28 -18.85 13.31
CA GLU A 223 -7.99 -19.09 14.73
C GLU A 223 -9.24 -18.80 15.56
N LYS A 224 -9.72 -19.81 16.28
CA LYS A 224 -10.71 -19.60 17.34
C LYS A 224 -10.03 -18.85 18.48
N LYS A 225 -10.51 -17.66 18.78
CA LYS A 225 -10.12 -16.91 19.99
C LYS A 225 -10.64 -17.59 21.24
#